data_8160343e1a2fa3f20e4e548d969f7c34
#
_entry.id   8160343e1a2fa3f20e4e548d969f7c34
#
_cell.length_a   1.000
_cell.length_b   1.000
_cell.length_c   1.000
_cell.angle_alpha   90.00
_cell.angle_beta   90.00
_cell.angle_gamma   90.00
#
_symmetry.space_group_name_H-M   'P 1'
#
loop_
_entity.id
_entity.type
_entity.pdbx_description
1 polymer ?
#
loop_
_entity_poly.entity_id
_entity_poly.type
_entity_poly.pdbx_seq_one_letter_code
_entity_poly.pdbx_strand_id
1 'polypeptide(L)'
;MKNSERFLNAFIAIEMKLKEILKINHLPFSQLVTKAAKINEVVAYYEFDLIEYSQLRNAITHNRIGTMDEVIAEPHTKVVDAIEGIEKALTSAKFIVDKFKKKVLFADKSDSLEKVLALKKKTGYSVLPIYAGKTYLGTLSEPMLARWVEDTFPNVDPETKVVDLLTYSKREERVIFVDDKTTIFQAISIFTKRYQAGQRVAALIVSEKGRTNVLPIAVLTLADLPALLHELA
;
A
#
# COMPACT_ATOMS: atom_id res chain seq x y z
N MET A 1 14.95 30.79 4.08
CA MET A 1 15.89 29.65 4.05
C MET A 1 16.14 29.30 2.59
N LYS A 2 17.41 29.15 2.17
CA LYS A 2 17.78 28.78 0.78
C LYS A 2 17.33 27.33 0.49
N ASN A 3 17.09 27.01 -0.76
CA ASN A 3 16.72 25.64 -1.17
C ASN A 3 17.81 24.62 -0.82
N SER A 4 19.09 25.00 -0.98
CA SER A 4 20.22 24.19 -0.55
C SER A 4 20.22 23.85 0.94
N GLU A 5 19.87 24.82 1.79
CA GLU A 5 19.75 24.58 3.25
C GLU A 5 18.59 23.63 3.59
N ARG A 6 17.41 23.84 2.99
CA ARG A 6 16.24 22.95 3.15
C ARG A 6 16.60 21.52 2.73
N PHE A 7 17.21 21.39 1.55
CA PHE A 7 17.62 20.09 1.01
C PHE A 7 18.60 19.37 1.95
N LEU A 8 19.63 20.05 2.44
CA LEU A 8 20.61 19.46 3.35
C LEU A 8 20.01 19.06 4.67
N ASN A 9 19.09 19.86 5.23
CA ASN A 9 18.39 19.52 6.46
C ASN A 9 17.55 18.24 6.31
N ALA A 10 16.76 18.15 5.24
CA ALA A 10 15.98 16.95 4.95
C ALA A 10 16.88 15.72 4.71
N PHE A 11 18.00 15.91 3.98
CA PHE A 11 18.97 14.83 3.74
C PHE A 11 19.57 14.29 5.04
N ILE A 12 19.98 15.18 5.95
CA ILE A 12 20.54 14.81 7.26
C ILE A 12 19.48 14.05 8.10
N ALA A 13 18.24 14.54 8.12
CA ALA A 13 17.16 13.89 8.84
C ALA A 13 16.89 12.47 8.30
N ILE A 14 16.87 12.31 6.98
CA ILE A 14 16.75 10.99 6.33
C ILE A 14 17.93 10.08 6.72
N GLU A 15 19.18 10.59 6.65
CA GLU A 15 20.36 9.80 7.03
C GLU A 15 20.29 9.32 8.48
N MET A 16 19.89 10.19 9.40
CA MET A 16 19.69 9.83 10.81
C MET A 16 18.63 8.74 10.96
N LYS A 17 17.51 8.88 10.23
CA LYS A 17 16.43 7.88 10.27
C LYS A 17 16.84 6.53 9.69
N LEU A 18 17.63 6.50 8.63
CA LEU A 18 18.19 5.25 8.08
C LEU A 18 19.12 4.55 9.08
N LYS A 19 19.97 5.33 9.77
CA LYS A 19 20.84 4.80 10.84
C LYS A 19 20.04 4.22 12.00
N GLU A 20 18.95 4.89 12.40
CA GLU A 20 18.01 4.39 13.42
C GLU A 20 17.37 3.06 13.00
N ILE A 21 16.81 3.00 11.76
CA ILE A 21 16.15 1.80 11.22
C ILE A 21 17.11 0.61 11.19
N LEU A 22 18.36 0.82 10.77
CA LEU A 22 19.36 -0.23 10.65
C LEU A 22 20.12 -0.51 11.94
N LYS A 23 20.05 0.40 12.91
CA LYS A 23 20.89 0.40 14.13
C LYS A 23 22.40 0.37 13.80
N ILE A 24 22.81 1.10 12.75
CA ILE A 24 24.17 1.18 12.21
C ILE A 24 24.55 2.63 12.00
N ASN A 25 25.71 3.08 12.49
CA ASN A 25 26.12 4.49 12.43
C ASN A 25 27.30 4.81 11.48
N HIS A 26 27.97 3.78 10.94
CA HIS A 26 29.28 3.95 10.29
C HIS A 26 29.29 3.67 8.79
N LEU A 27 28.12 3.44 8.17
CA LEU A 27 28.08 3.15 6.75
C LEU A 27 27.86 4.42 5.91
N PRO A 28 28.41 4.47 4.68
CA PRO A 28 28.07 5.49 3.70
C PRO A 28 26.57 5.53 3.39
N PHE A 29 26.03 6.70 3.06
CA PHE A 29 24.61 6.90 2.83
C PHE A 29 24.02 5.93 1.79
N SER A 30 24.68 5.72 0.66
CA SER A 30 24.22 4.78 -0.37
C SER A 30 24.06 3.35 0.16
N GLN A 31 24.98 2.89 1.02
CA GLN A 31 24.89 1.58 1.65
C GLN A 31 23.79 1.52 2.71
N LEU A 32 23.53 2.63 3.43
CA LEU A 32 22.38 2.72 4.35
C LEU A 32 21.10 2.58 3.56
N VAL A 33 20.95 3.29 2.44
CA VAL A 33 19.77 3.21 1.56
C VAL A 33 19.55 1.78 1.07
N THR A 34 20.55 1.16 0.44
CA THR A 34 20.42 -0.21 -0.12
C THR A 34 20.11 -1.27 0.95
N LYS A 35 20.64 -1.11 2.16
CA LYS A 35 20.32 -2.03 3.27
C LYS A 35 18.92 -1.78 3.83
N ALA A 36 18.55 -0.52 4.04
CA ALA A 36 17.24 -0.17 4.58
C ALA A 36 16.10 -0.50 3.60
N ALA A 37 16.32 -0.39 2.28
CA ALA A 37 15.34 -0.77 1.27
C ALA A 37 14.88 -2.24 1.36
N LYS A 38 15.71 -3.12 1.92
CA LYS A 38 15.35 -4.53 2.13
C LYS A 38 14.32 -4.75 3.24
N ILE A 39 14.18 -3.80 4.16
CA ILE A 39 13.37 -3.93 5.39
C ILE A 39 12.38 -2.79 5.62
N ASN A 40 12.41 -1.76 4.76
CA ASN A 40 11.53 -0.60 4.86
C ASN A 40 10.97 -0.24 3.48
N GLU A 41 9.66 -0.29 3.34
CA GLU A 41 8.96 -0.09 2.07
C GLU A 41 9.06 1.35 1.55
N VAL A 42 9.16 2.35 2.43
CA VAL A 42 9.37 3.76 2.03
C VAL A 42 10.72 3.89 1.36
N VAL A 43 11.78 3.36 2.00
CA VAL A 43 13.13 3.39 1.45
C VAL A 43 13.22 2.60 0.15
N ALA A 44 12.57 1.43 0.07
CA ALA A 44 12.52 0.62 -1.15
C ALA A 44 11.84 1.36 -2.32
N TYR A 45 10.79 2.14 -2.02
CA TYR A 45 10.07 2.92 -3.02
C TYR A 45 10.91 4.08 -3.58
N TYR A 46 11.67 4.75 -2.71
CA TYR A 46 12.49 5.91 -3.06
C TYR A 46 14.00 5.59 -3.18
N GLU A 47 14.38 4.31 -3.31
CA GLU A 47 15.79 3.91 -3.31
C GLU A 47 16.61 4.64 -4.37
N PHE A 48 16.08 4.73 -5.59
CA PHE A 48 16.73 5.40 -6.70
C PHE A 48 16.92 6.91 -6.41
N ASP A 49 15.84 7.60 -6.02
CA ASP A 49 15.87 9.03 -5.72
C ASP A 49 16.87 9.36 -4.61
N LEU A 50 16.86 8.54 -3.54
CA LEU A 50 17.79 8.74 -2.42
C LEU A 50 19.26 8.59 -2.82
N ILE A 51 19.58 7.67 -3.73
CA ILE A 51 20.93 7.52 -4.25
C ILE A 51 21.32 8.73 -5.10
N GLU A 52 20.44 9.21 -5.99
CA GLU A 52 20.65 10.43 -6.78
C GLU A 52 20.81 11.66 -5.88
N TYR A 53 20.02 11.79 -4.83
CA TYR A 53 20.15 12.89 -3.86
C TYR A 53 21.46 12.86 -3.09
N SER A 54 22.09 11.71 -2.92
CA SER A 54 23.43 11.65 -2.31
C SER A 54 24.50 12.31 -3.18
N GLN A 55 24.36 12.23 -4.51
CA GLN A 55 25.26 12.90 -5.45
C GLN A 55 25.03 14.41 -5.43
N LEU A 56 23.76 14.85 -5.44
CA LEU A 56 23.43 16.28 -5.33
C LEU A 56 23.94 16.87 -4.01
N ARG A 57 23.77 16.16 -2.90
CA ARG A 57 24.31 16.57 -1.59
C ARG A 57 25.83 16.77 -1.66
N ASN A 58 26.56 15.88 -2.32
CA ASN A 58 28.00 16.03 -2.49
C ASN A 58 28.36 17.26 -3.33
N ALA A 59 27.61 17.53 -4.40
CA ALA A 59 27.81 18.76 -5.20
C ALA A 59 27.58 20.03 -4.37
N ILE A 60 26.56 20.05 -3.51
CA ILE A 60 26.27 21.21 -2.64
C ILE A 60 27.36 21.41 -1.58
N THR A 61 27.89 20.33 -0.98
CA THR A 61 28.76 20.43 0.21
C THR A 61 30.26 20.47 -0.08
N HIS A 62 30.71 19.80 -1.14
CA HIS A 62 32.14 19.59 -1.37
C HIS A 62 32.75 20.54 -2.42
N ASN A 63 31.94 21.16 -3.24
CA ASN A 63 32.40 22.06 -4.27
C ASN A 63 32.13 23.53 -3.88
N ARG A 64 32.92 24.07 -2.94
CA ARG A 64 32.91 25.49 -2.61
C ARG A 64 33.90 26.20 -3.53
N ILE A 65 33.47 27.28 -4.19
CA ILE A 65 34.35 28.09 -5.04
C ILE A 65 34.99 29.16 -4.17
N GLY A 66 36.30 29.06 -3.95
CA GLY A 66 37.10 30.12 -3.31
C GLY A 66 36.83 30.27 -1.81
N THR A 67 37.02 31.49 -1.30
CA THR A 67 36.85 31.89 0.10
C THR A 67 35.39 32.28 0.43
N MET A 68 34.48 32.25 -0.52
CA MET A 68 33.08 32.57 -0.32
C MET A 68 32.28 31.31 0.08
N ASP A 69 31.40 31.47 1.05
CA ASP A 69 30.50 30.41 1.57
C ASP A 69 29.33 30.11 0.60
N GLU A 70 29.59 30.25 -0.72
CA GLU A 70 28.57 30.01 -1.74
C GLU A 70 28.62 28.56 -2.23
N VAL A 71 27.42 27.91 -2.21
CA VAL A 71 27.23 26.57 -2.77
C VAL A 71 27.25 26.65 -4.30
N ILE A 72 27.90 25.69 -4.95
CA ILE A 72 27.95 25.60 -6.42
C ILE A 72 26.60 25.24 -7.03
N ALA A 73 25.77 24.49 -6.32
CA ALA A 73 24.49 24.02 -6.79
C ALA A 73 23.36 24.46 -5.85
N GLU A 74 22.35 25.12 -6.41
CA GLU A 74 21.12 25.47 -5.71
C GLU A 74 19.99 24.58 -6.28
N PRO A 75 19.41 23.67 -5.49
CA PRO A 75 18.38 22.76 -5.95
C PRO A 75 17.11 23.50 -6.38
N HIS A 76 16.44 23.01 -7.43
CA HIS A 76 15.12 23.49 -7.78
C HIS A 76 14.12 23.15 -6.64
N THR A 77 13.16 24.04 -6.40
CA THR A 77 12.14 23.87 -5.37
C THR A 77 11.44 22.50 -5.43
N LYS A 78 11.15 22.01 -6.64
CA LYS A 78 10.53 20.66 -6.82
C LYS A 78 11.39 19.52 -6.23
N VAL A 79 12.72 19.63 -6.32
CA VAL A 79 13.64 18.63 -5.75
C VAL A 79 13.65 18.71 -4.23
N VAL A 80 13.59 19.93 -3.71
CA VAL A 80 13.52 20.17 -2.26
C VAL A 80 12.21 19.64 -1.69
N ASP A 81 11.09 19.97 -2.32
CA ASP A 81 9.77 19.49 -1.90
C ASP A 81 9.69 17.95 -1.95
N ALA A 82 10.32 17.32 -2.94
CA ALA A 82 10.39 15.87 -3.07
C ALA A 82 11.18 15.22 -1.93
N ILE A 83 12.38 15.71 -1.59
CA ILE A 83 13.18 15.14 -0.49
C ILE A 83 12.52 15.39 0.88
N GLU A 84 11.90 16.55 1.10
CA GLU A 84 11.11 16.83 2.31
C GLU A 84 9.89 15.90 2.40
N GLY A 85 9.26 15.55 1.27
CA GLY A 85 8.20 14.54 1.18
C GLY A 85 8.69 13.16 1.63
N ILE A 86 9.89 12.75 1.21
CA ILE A 86 10.50 11.48 1.63
C ILE A 86 10.82 11.50 3.13
N GLU A 87 11.41 12.58 3.63
CA GLU A 87 11.66 12.74 5.08
C GLU A 87 10.37 12.55 5.87
N LYS A 88 9.30 13.23 5.47
CA LYS A 88 7.99 13.14 6.11
C LYS A 88 7.42 11.71 6.03
N ALA A 89 7.57 11.04 4.90
CA ALA A 89 7.11 9.67 4.73
C ALA A 89 7.85 8.68 5.64
N LEU A 90 9.14 8.92 5.91
CA LEU A 90 9.97 8.10 6.79
C LEU A 90 9.70 8.36 8.28
N THR A 91 9.29 9.59 8.63
CA THR A 91 9.09 10.02 10.03
C THR A 91 7.64 9.95 10.48
N SER A 92 6.68 10.06 9.55
CA SER A 92 5.23 10.07 9.82
C SER A 92 4.53 9.00 8.99
N ALA A 93 4.31 7.83 9.58
CA ALA A 93 3.59 6.75 8.91
C ALA A 93 2.13 7.16 8.63
N LYS A 94 1.70 7.07 7.37
CA LYS A 94 0.29 7.18 6.99
C LYS A 94 -0.31 5.77 6.96
N PHE A 95 -1.29 5.51 7.83
CA PHE A 95 -1.95 4.20 7.88
C PHE A 95 -3.15 4.15 6.92
N ILE A 96 -3.43 2.95 6.39
CA ILE A 96 -4.59 2.72 5.52
C ILE A 96 -5.88 3.17 6.20
N VAL A 97 -6.05 2.85 7.49
CA VAL A 97 -7.27 3.14 8.25
C VAL A 97 -7.56 4.63 8.40
N ASP A 98 -6.56 5.50 8.33
CA ASP A 98 -6.75 6.95 8.46
C ASP A 98 -7.49 7.54 7.26
N LYS A 99 -7.34 6.94 6.08
CA LYS A 99 -7.87 7.43 4.81
C LYS A 99 -8.95 6.54 4.20
N PHE A 100 -8.84 5.24 4.40
CA PHE A 100 -9.69 4.24 3.74
C PHE A 100 -10.66 3.55 4.71
N LYS A 101 -10.77 4.02 5.96
CA LYS A 101 -11.78 3.53 6.89
C LYS A 101 -13.17 3.91 6.39
N LYS A 102 -13.86 2.94 5.80
CA LYS A 102 -15.25 3.07 5.35
C LYS A 102 -16.08 1.99 6.01
N LYS A 103 -17.41 2.21 6.06
CA LYS A 103 -18.31 1.12 6.43
C LYS A 103 -18.14 -0.02 5.42
N VAL A 104 -17.43 -1.05 5.83
CA VAL A 104 -17.20 -2.21 4.97
C VAL A 104 -18.51 -2.98 4.83
N LEU A 105 -18.89 -3.22 3.58
CA LEU A 105 -20.01 -4.11 3.28
C LEU A 105 -19.46 -5.52 3.13
N PHE A 106 -20.16 -6.46 3.75
CA PHE A 106 -19.90 -7.88 3.66
C PHE A 106 -21.24 -8.63 3.58
N ALA A 107 -21.23 -9.83 3.08
CA ALA A 107 -22.39 -10.72 3.08
C ALA A 107 -22.35 -11.67 4.28
N ASP A 108 -23.49 -11.96 4.87
CA ASP A 108 -23.62 -13.11 5.76
C ASP A 108 -23.68 -14.40 4.92
N LYS A 109 -23.15 -15.49 5.45
CA LYS A 109 -23.14 -16.79 4.78
C LYS A 109 -24.52 -17.26 4.31
N SER A 110 -25.58 -16.83 5.00
CA SER A 110 -26.97 -17.17 4.73
C SER A 110 -27.66 -16.23 3.74
N ASP A 111 -27.02 -15.14 3.34
CA ASP A 111 -27.59 -14.21 2.36
C ASP A 111 -27.79 -14.90 1.02
N SER A 112 -28.92 -14.60 0.35
CA SER A 112 -29.19 -15.08 -1.01
C SER A 112 -28.35 -14.33 -2.03
N LEU A 113 -28.09 -14.95 -3.16
CA LEU A 113 -27.41 -14.35 -4.29
C LEU A 113 -28.12 -13.08 -4.76
N GLU A 114 -29.47 -13.09 -4.85
CA GLU A 114 -30.26 -11.91 -5.23
C GLU A 114 -29.94 -10.72 -4.33
N LYS A 115 -29.96 -10.91 -3.00
CA LYS A 115 -29.64 -9.86 -2.02
C LYS A 115 -28.24 -9.30 -2.24
N VAL A 116 -27.28 -10.18 -2.45
CA VAL A 116 -25.87 -9.78 -2.61
C VAL A 116 -25.61 -9.09 -3.95
N LEU A 117 -26.24 -9.55 -5.02
CA LEU A 117 -26.16 -8.88 -6.34
C LEU A 117 -26.80 -7.49 -6.31
N ALA A 118 -27.96 -7.34 -5.64
CA ALA A 118 -28.58 -6.03 -5.43
C ALA A 118 -27.64 -5.08 -4.67
N LEU A 119 -26.94 -5.59 -3.62
CA LEU A 119 -25.95 -4.82 -2.89
C LEU A 119 -24.76 -4.43 -3.77
N LYS A 120 -24.20 -5.36 -4.55
CA LYS A 120 -23.10 -5.07 -5.49
C LYS A 120 -23.51 -4.03 -6.54
N LYS A 121 -24.70 -4.16 -7.13
CA LYS A 121 -25.24 -3.20 -8.10
C LYS A 121 -25.37 -1.79 -7.52
N LYS A 122 -25.82 -1.67 -6.27
CA LYS A 122 -25.97 -0.38 -5.58
C LYS A 122 -24.62 0.28 -5.26
N THR A 123 -23.59 -0.51 -4.98
CA THR A 123 -22.30 0.00 -4.46
C THR A 123 -21.17 0.01 -5.48
N GLY A 124 -21.29 -0.75 -6.56
CA GLY A 124 -20.24 -0.93 -7.57
C GLY A 124 -19.04 -1.75 -7.08
N TYR A 125 -19.13 -2.42 -5.93
CA TYR A 125 -18.02 -3.20 -5.40
C TYR A 125 -17.79 -4.48 -6.22
N SER A 126 -16.58 -4.65 -6.74
CA SER A 126 -16.16 -5.85 -7.47
C SER A 126 -15.97 -7.07 -6.55
N VAL A 127 -15.67 -6.82 -5.28
CA VAL A 127 -15.31 -7.85 -4.28
C VAL A 127 -16.19 -7.65 -3.03
N LEU A 128 -16.76 -8.75 -2.50
CA LEU A 128 -17.57 -8.71 -1.30
C LEU A 128 -17.16 -9.86 -0.36
N PRO A 129 -16.61 -9.57 0.83
CA PRO A 129 -16.27 -10.59 1.82
C PRO A 129 -17.52 -11.29 2.35
N ILE A 130 -17.43 -12.60 2.60
CA ILE A 130 -18.50 -13.45 3.17
C ILE A 130 -18.08 -13.84 4.58
N TYR A 131 -18.97 -13.63 5.54
CA TYR A 131 -18.75 -13.92 6.95
C TYR A 131 -19.84 -14.84 7.53
N ALA A 132 -19.44 -15.63 8.54
CA ALA A 132 -20.34 -16.27 9.48
C ALA A 132 -20.15 -15.59 10.85
N GLY A 133 -21.06 -14.69 11.22
CA GLY A 133 -20.85 -13.82 12.36
C GLY A 133 -19.60 -12.94 12.17
N LYS A 134 -18.52 -13.22 12.93
CA LYS A 134 -17.24 -12.50 12.78
C LYS A 134 -16.16 -13.29 12.04
N THR A 135 -16.44 -14.53 11.65
CA THR A 135 -15.47 -15.41 11.00
C THR A 135 -15.55 -15.24 9.49
N TYR A 136 -14.45 -14.89 8.86
CA TYR A 136 -14.32 -14.83 7.40
C TYR A 136 -14.35 -16.22 6.80
N LEU A 137 -15.18 -16.43 5.78
CA LEU A 137 -15.32 -17.70 5.07
C LEU A 137 -14.70 -17.66 3.68
N GLY A 138 -14.75 -16.51 3.03
CA GLY A 138 -14.27 -16.32 1.66
C GLY A 138 -14.72 -14.98 1.11
N THR A 139 -14.49 -14.78 -0.19
CA THR A 139 -14.84 -13.53 -0.87
C THR A 139 -15.55 -13.82 -2.17
N LEU A 140 -16.73 -13.23 -2.35
CA LEU A 140 -17.44 -13.25 -3.62
C LEU A 140 -16.76 -12.30 -4.59
N SER A 141 -16.28 -12.82 -5.72
CA SER A 141 -15.66 -12.07 -6.82
C SER A 141 -16.45 -12.21 -8.12
N GLU A 142 -16.26 -11.30 -9.07
CA GLU A 142 -16.91 -11.40 -10.38
C GLU A 142 -16.50 -12.67 -11.17
N PRO A 143 -15.21 -13.07 -11.19
CA PRO A 143 -14.83 -14.31 -11.86
C PRO A 143 -15.46 -15.58 -11.22
N MET A 144 -15.65 -15.56 -9.90
CA MET A 144 -16.36 -16.65 -9.21
C MET A 144 -17.82 -16.74 -9.63
N LEU A 145 -18.50 -15.59 -9.69
CA LEU A 145 -19.88 -15.50 -10.17
C LEU A 145 -20.01 -16.00 -11.61
N ALA A 146 -19.08 -15.61 -12.50
CA ALA A 146 -19.09 -16.07 -13.88
C ALA A 146 -19.00 -17.60 -13.96
N ARG A 147 -18.05 -18.22 -13.25
CA ARG A 147 -17.91 -19.70 -13.22
C ARG A 147 -19.15 -20.41 -12.67
N TRP A 148 -19.75 -19.84 -11.62
CA TRP A 148 -20.99 -20.40 -11.08
C TRP A 148 -22.13 -20.31 -12.10
N VAL A 149 -22.28 -19.18 -12.80
CA VAL A 149 -23.29 -19.03 -13.88
C VAL A 149 -23.03 -20.02 -15.02
N GLU A 150 -21.77 -20.14 -15.48
CA GLU A 150 -21.41 -21.11 -16.53
C GLU A 150 -21.79 -22.54 -16.19
N ASP A 151 -21.68 -22.93 -14.91
CA ASP A 151 -21.99 -24.30 -14.45
C ASP A 151 -23.49 -24.53 -14.23
N THR A 152 -24.23 -23.49 -13.83
CA THR A 152 -25.64 -23.62 -13.44
C THR A 152 -26.64 -23.20 -14.52
N PHE A 153 -26.20 -22.50 -15.56
CA PHE A 153 -27.09 -22.03 -16.63
C PHE A 153 -27.74 -23.19 -17.39
N PRO A 154 -29.05 -23.15 -17.75
CA PRO A 154 -29.98 -22.00 -17.55
C PRO A 154 -30.71 -21.98 -16.19
N ASN A 155 -30.43 -22.89 -15.27
CA ASN A 155 -31.12 -23.07 -14.01
C ASN A 155 -30.50 -22.23 -12.87
N VAL A 156 -30.29 -20.95 -13.12
CA VAL A 156 -29.75 -20.01 -12.11
C VAL A 156 -30.80 -19.75 -11.04
N ASP A 157 -30.54 -20.16 -9.78
CA ASP A 157 -31.41 -19.91 -8.65
C ASP A 157 -30.97 -18.66 -7.87
N PRO A 158 -31.74 -17.56 -7.87
CA PRO A 158 -31.45 -16.34 -7.12
C PRO A 158 -31.36 -16.54 -5.59
N GLU A 159 -32.06 -17.58 -5.07
CA GLU A 159 -32.06 -17.89 -3.64
C GLU A 159 -30.85 -18.72 -3.18
N THR A 160 -29.96 -19.09 -4.12
CA THR A 160 -28.68 -19.76 -3.78
C THR A 160 -27.94 -18.99 -2.71
N LYS A 161 -27.51 -19.65 -1.65
CA LYS A 161 -26.74 -19.02 -0.57
C LYS A 161 -25.35 -18.68 -1.05
N VAL A 162 -24.90 -17.48 -0.74
CA VAL A 162 -23.58 -16.99 -1.20
C VAL A 162 -22.41 -17.83 -0.70
N VAL A 163 -22.56 -18.54 0.42
CA VAL A 163 -21.54 -19.46 0.92
C VAL A 163 -21.32 -20.65 -0.03
N ASP A 164 -22.34 -21.10 -0.73
CA ASP A 164 -22.26 -22.24 -1.65
C ASP A 164 -21.43 -21.90 -2.89
N LEU A 165 -21.39 -20.62 -3.27
CA LEU A 165 -20.55 -20.14 -4.37
C LEU A 165 -19.05 -20.23 -4.07
N LEU A 166 -18.64 -20.36 -2.80
CA LEU A 166 -17.22 -20.45 -2.44
C LEU A 166 -16.54 -21.70 -3.03
N THR A 167 -17.30 -22.72 -3.42
CA THR A 167 -16.79 -23.90 -4.14
C THR A 167 -16.19 -23.53 -5.51
N TYR A 168 -16.61 -22.40 -6.09
CA TYR A 168 -16.11 -21.87 -7.36
C TYR A 168 -14.89 -20.94 -7.20
N SER A 169 -14.41 -20.76 -5.96
CA SER A 169 -13.21 -19.95 -5.69
C SER A 169 -11.96 -20.62 -6.22
N LYS A 170 -11.09 -19.84 -6.90
CA LYS A 170 -9.79 -20.32 -7.35
C LYS A 170 -8.67 -19.79 -6.46
N ARG A 171 -7.60 -20.59 -6.33
CA ARG A 171 -6.40 -20.23 -5.55
C ARG A 171 -5.76 -18.92 -6.00
N GLU A 172 -6.00 -18.50 -7.23
CA GLU A 172 -5.46 -17.27 -7.83
C GLU A 172 -6.18 -16.01 -7.34
N GLU A 173 -7.39 -16.15 -6.78
CA GLU A 173 -8.20 -15.04 -6.23
C GLU A 173 -7.86 -14.82 -4.74
N ARG A 174 -6.61 -14.55 -4.45
CA ARG A 174 -6.14 -14.42 -3.06
C ARG A 174 -6.60 -13.14 -2.43
N VAL A 175 -7.14 -13.29 -1.24
CA VAL A 175 -7.35 -12.20 -0.28
C VAL A 175 -6.20 -12.25 0.74
N ILE A 176 -5.66 -11.08 1.06
CA ILE A 176 -4.60 -10.93 2.06
C ILE A 176 -5.16 -10.12 3.23
N PHE A 177 -5.09 -10.69 4.42
CA PHE A 177 -5.42 -9.96 5.64
C PHE A 177 -4.20 -9.16 6.09
N VAL A 178 -4.42 -7.90 6.41
CA VAL A 178 -3.39 -6.98 6.90
C VAL A 178 -3.84 -6.32 8.20
N ASP A 179 -2.87 -5.94 9.01
CA ASP A 179 -3.07 -5.28 10.29
C ASP A 179 -3.65 -3.86 10.09
N ASP A 180 -4.43 -3.39 11.05
CA ASP A 180 -4.95 -2.01 11.11
C ASP A 180 -3.84 -0.94 11.22
N LYS A 181 -2.61 -1.36 11.55
CA LYS A 181 -1.41 -0.52 11.51
C LYS A 181 -0.62 -0.62 10.20
N THR A 182 -1.18 -1.26 9.18
CA THR A 182 -0.56 -1.33 7.86
C THR A 182 -0.52 0.06 7.22
N THR A 183 0.67 0.46 6.79
CA THR A 183 0.88 1.75 6.13
C THR A 183 0.45 1.71 4.66
N ILE A 184 0.23 2.89 4.08
CA ILE A 184 -0.07 3.04 2.65
C ILE A 184 1.06 2.44 1.80
N PHE A 185 2.33 2.69 2.16
CA PHE A 185 3.49 2.10 1.47
C PHE A 185 3.50 0.58 1.51
N GLN A 186 3.17 -0.01 2.67
CA GLN A 186 3.07 -1.47 2.80
C GLN A 186 1.97 -2.04 1.90
N ALA A 187 0.81 -1.39 1.84
CA ALA A 187 -0.28 -1.81 0.96
C ALA A 187 0.14 -1.78 -0.52
N ILE A 188 0.76 -0.69 -0.97
CA ILE A 188 1.29 -0.56 -2.33
C ILE A 188 2.33 -1.64 -2.60
N SER A 189 3.28 -1.86 -1.67
CA SER A 189 4.31 -2.89 -1.77
C SER A 189 3.71 -4.29 -1.91
N ILE A 190 2.66 -4.63 -1.15
CA ILE A 190 1.98 -5.91 -1.25
C ILE A 190 1.39 -6.09 -2.65
N PHE A 191 0.64 -5.12 -3.17
CA PHE A 191 0.07 -5.18 -4.51
C PHE A 191 1.16 -5.33 -5.58
N THR A 192 2.21 -4.49 -5.52
CA THR A 192 3.29 -4.46 -6.51
C THR A 192 4.10 -5.75 -6.53
N LYS A 193 4.55 -6.23 -5.35
CA LYS A 193 5.35 -7.46 -5.25
C LYS A 193 4.57 -8.69 -5.72
N ARG A 194 3.28 -8.76 -5.39
CA ARG A 194 2.43 -9.87 -5.83
C ARG A 194 2.19 -9.84 -7.34
N TYR A 195 1.92 -8.66 -7.89
CA TYR A 195 1.76 -8.48 -9.33
C TYR A 195 3.03 -8.88 -10.10
N GLN A 196 4.21 -8.43 -9.64
CA GLN A 196 5.50 -8.80 -10.22
C GLN A 196 5.79 -10.31 -10.16
N ALA A 197 5.28 -10.98 -9.12
CA ALA A 197 5.35 -12.44 -8.98
C ALA A 197 4.28 -13.19 -9.81
N GLY A 198 3.52 -12.51 -10.67
CA GLY A 198 2.43 -13.12 -11.46
C GLY A 198 1.22 -13.54 -10.61
N GLN A 199 1.11 -13.05 -9.37
CA GLN A 199 0.04 -13.42 -8.45
C GLN A 199 -1.02 -12.31 -8.42
N ARG A 200 -2.27 -12.67 -8.65
CA ARG A 200 -3.40 -11.75 -8.49
C ARG A 200 -3.79 -11.65 -7.01
N VAL A 201 -4.02 -10.43 -6.56
CA VAL A 201 -4.61 -10.13 -5.24
C VAL A 201 -6.01 -9.60 -5.48
N ALA A 202 -7.02 -10.32 -5.05
CA ALA A 202 -8.41 -9.90 -5.19
C ALA A 202 -8.70 -8.70 -4.27
N ALA A 203 -8.23 -8.77 -3.02
CA ALA A 203 -8.36 -7.69 -2.06
C ALA A 203 -7.32 -7.78 -0.94
N LEU A 204 -7.00 -6.62 -0.34
CA LEU A 204 -6.45 -6.52 1.01
C LEU A 204 -7.62 -6.27 1.96
N ILE A 205 -7.78 -7.12 2.95
CA ILE A 205 -8.76 -6.91 4.03
C ILE A 205 -8.03 -6.43 5.26
N VAL A 206 -8.29 -5.19 5.65
CA VAL A 206 -7.75 -4.61 6.88
C VAL A 206 -8.62 -5.03 8.05
N SER A 207 -8.03 -5.62 9.05
CA SER A 207 -8.72 -6.05 10.27
C SER A 207 -7.83 -5.84 11.50
N GLU A 208 -8.42 -5.88 12.68
CA GLU A 208 -7.65 -5.77 13.93
C GLU A 208 -6.58 -6.87 14.00
N LYS A 209 -5.32 -6.46 14.00
CA LYS A 209 -4.13 -7.34 14.01
C LYS A 209 -4.09 -8.36 12.86
N GLY A 210 -4.70 -8.03 11.72
CA GLY A 210 -4.74 -8.93 10.54
C GLY A 210 -5.52 -10.24 10.76
N ARG A 211 -6.41 -10.29 11.74
CA ARG A 211 -7.16 -11.51 12.10
C ARG A 211 -8.34 -11.74 11.17
N THR A 212 -8.64 -13.02 10.89
CA THR A 212 -9.76 -13.47 10.04
C THR A 212 -11.06 -13.70 10.82
N ASN A 213 -10.99 -13.71 12.15
CA ASN A 213 -12.13 -13.93 13.05
C ASN A 213 -12.67 -12.64 13.68
N VAL A 214 -12.48 -11.53 13.03
CA VAL A 214 -13.01 -10.20 13.36
C VAL A 214 -13.57 -9.54 12.11
N LEU A 215 -14.49 -8.59 12.29
CA LEU A 215 -15.05 -7.85 11.15
C LEU A 215 -14.01 -6.95 10.50
N PRO A 216 -14.09 -6.73 9.18
CA PRO A 216 -13.15 -5.91 8.45
C PRO A 216 -13.34 -4.44 8.77
N ILE A 217 -12.22 -3.69 8.83
CA ILE A 217 -12.17 -2.24 9.02
C ILE A 217 -12.16 -1.52 7.66
N ALA A 218 -11.45 -2.10 6.68
CA ALA A 218 -11.38 -1.63 5.31
C ALA A 218 -11.17 -2.80 4.35
N VAL A 219 -11.56 -2.61 3.09
CA VAL A 219 -11.25 -3.52 1.98
C VAL A 219 -10.69 -2.67 0.85
N LEU A 220 -9.52 -3.05 0.36
CA LEU A 220 -8.80 -2.39 -0.73
C LEU A 220 -8.61 -3.38 -1.87
N THR A 221 -8.77 -2.89 -3.08
CA THR A 221 -8.53 -3.62 -4.32
C THR A 221 -7.49 -2.90 -5.17
N LEU A 222 -7.09 -3.46 -6.30
CA LEU A 222 -6.22 -2.76 -7.25
C LEU A 222 -6.84 -1.46 -7.78
N ALA A 223 -8.17 -1.32 -7.77
CA ALA A 223 -8.83 -0.08 -8.16
C ALA A 223 -8.55 1.08 -7.18
N ASP A 224 -8.16 0.80 -5.96
CA ASP A 224 -7.80 1.81 -4.96
C ASP A 224 -6.33 2.27 -5.08
N LEU A 225 -5.52 1.62 -5.91
CA LEU A 225 -4.10 1.94 -6.06
C LEU A 225 -3.83 3.40 -6.48
N PRO A 226 -4.57 4.01 -7.42
CA PRO A 226 -4.39 5.44 -7.73
C PRO A 226 -4.61 6.34 -6.52
N ALA A 227 -5.62 6.06 -5.69
CA ALA A 227 -5.89 6.82 -4.48
C ALA A 227 -4.79 6.63 -3.41
N LEU A 228 -4.26 5.40 -3.28
CA LEU A 228 -3.10 5.13 -2.41
C LEU A 228 -1.86 5.92 -2.85
N LEU A 229 -1.58 5.94 -4.16
CA LEU A 229 -0.43 6.68 -4.72
C LEU A 229 -0.60 8.19 -4.55
N HIS A 230 -1.81 8.72 -4.71
CA HIS A 230 -2.09 10.14 -4.47
C HIS A 230 -1.80 10.58 -3.04
N GLU A 231 -1.96 9.69 -2.05
CA GLU A 231 -1.62 10.00 -0.66
C GLU A 231 -0.11 10.07 -0.40
N LEU A 232 0.72 9.63 -1.35
CA LEU A 232 2.19 9.72 -1.28
C LEU A 232 2.73 10.99 -1.95
N ALA A 233 1.95 11.60 -2.84
CA ALA A 233 2.30 12.85 -3.50
C ALA A 233 2.06 14.05 -2.57
#